data_77820fc0f169fbad5fb44f2c9101d422
#
_entry.id   77820fc0f169fbad5fb44f2c9101d422
#
_cell.length_a   1.000
_cell.length_b   1.000
_cell.length_c   1.000
_cell.angle_alpha   90.00
_cell.angle_beta   90.00
_cell.angle_gamma   90.00
#
_symmetry.space_group_name_H-M   'P 1'
#
loop_
_entity.id
_entity.type
_entity.pdbx_description
1 polymer ?
#
loop_
_entity_poly.entity_id
_entity_poly.type
_entity_poly.pdbx_seq_one_letter_code
_entity_poly.pdbx_strand_id
1 'polypeptide(L)'
;SRGLGDVYKRQILNTDETFLFTYRGNPTHKHIKEYFEKKGIDYKLVSNDHPHVSRKHFRCFKTWQNFKNDKVSRRQIMDYWPLMGKSVKVYRKGSIDHIKSLIDKEYNINELIEMQLILPEAKNFQSFSEIVINKDLIPKIPFIKKVLANGMDTEKMPRVQHDTIHKVKGLTFDNVIVDLSVYHTERGDEPIRLAYTAYSRGRKDCWSIGTSSPQKLSLAGIQNNRRYYLD
;
A
#
# COMPACT_ATOMS: atom_id res chain seq x y z
N SER A 1 11.38 -14.42 20.55
CA SER A 1 9.97 -14.08 20.38
C SER A 1 9.77 -13.56 18.97
N ARG A 2 8.91 -14.17 18.18
CA ARG A 2 8.53 -13.62 16.89
C ARG A 2 7.69 -12.38 17.18
N GLY A 3 8.17 -11.21 16.75
CA GLY A 3 7.49 -9.95 16.97
C GLY A 3 6.07 -9.99 16.41
N LEU A 4 5.18 -9.34 17.08
CA LEU A 4 3.75 -9.31 16.78
C LEU A 4 3.42 -8.77 15.41
N GLY A 5 4.24 -7.86 14.92
CA GLY A 5 4.16 -7.35 13.56
C GLY A 5 4.16 -8.46 12.49
N ASP A 6 4.79 -9.60 12.75
CA ASP A 6 4.81 -10.72 11.81
C ASP A 6 3.52 -11.55 11.84
N VAL A 7 2.79 -11.57 12.96
CA VAL A 7 1.48 -12.24 13.05
C VAL A 7 0.45 -11.50 12.19
N TYR A 8 0.32 -10.18 12.36
CA TYR A 8 -0.61 -9.37 11.54
C TYR A 8 -0.24 -9.38 10.07
N LYS A 9 1.07 -9.28 9.76
CA LYS A 9 1.52 -9.38 8.38
C LYS A 9 1.05 -10.68 7.74
N ARG A 10 1.21 -11.82 8.41
CA ARG A 10 0.76 -13.12 7.90
C ARG A 10 -0.75 -13.18 7.70
N GLN A 11 -1.52 -12.69 8.64
CA GLN A 11 -2.98 -12.63 8.50
C GLN A 11 -3.38 -11.77 7.30
N ILE A 12 -2.85 -10.54 7.22
CA ILE A 12 -3.13 -9.64 6.10
C ILE A 12 -2.77 -10.26 4.75
N LEU A 13 -1.64 -10.97 4.65
CA LEU A 13 -1.19 -11.54 3.38
C LEU A 13 -1.97 -12.80 2.97
N ASN A 14 -2.47 -13.56 3.94
CA ASN A 14 -3.05 -14.88 3.70
C ASN A 14 -4.58 -14.90 3.65
N THR A 15 -5.24 -13.75 3.77
CA THR A 15 -6.71 -13.67 3.71
C THR A 15 -7.16 -12.61 2.71
N ASP A 16 -8.40 -12.73 2.24
CA ASP A 16 -9.07 -11.68 1.45
C ASP A 16 -9.87 -10.70 2.29
N GLU A 17 -9.72 -10.76 3.59
CA GLU A 17 -10.45 -9.93 4.55
C GLU A 17 -9.97 -8.48 4.56
N THR A 18 -10.87 -7.60 4.97
CA THR A 18 -10.58 -6.18 5.15
C THR A 18 -10.05 -5.91 6.55
N PHE A 19 -9.05 -5.02 6.66
CA PHE A 19 -8.42 -4.64 7.92
C PHE A 19 -8.50 -3.13 8.12
N LEU A 20 -8.93 -2.73 9.31
CA LEU A 20 -8.89 -1.35 9.76
C LEU A 20 -7.90 -1.20 10.91
N PHE A 21 -6.93 -0.31 10.74
CA PHE A 21 -6.09 0.18 11.82
C PHE A 21 -6.62 1.54 12.26
N THR A 22 -7.07 1.66 13.51
CA THR A 22 -7.64 2.92 13.99
C THR A 22 -6.98 3.38 15.28
N TYR A 23 -6.89 4.70 15.42
CA TYR A 23 -6.12 5.38 16.47
C TYR A 23 -6.79 6.72 16.84
N ARG A 24 -6.41 7.28 17.99
CA ARG A 24 -6.99 8.54 18.45
C ARG A 24 -6.39 9.77 17.77
N GLY A 25 -5.09 9.80 17.52
CA GLY A 25 -4.39 11.03 17.12
C GLY A 25 -3.24 10.85 16.15
N ASN A 26 -2.76 11.98 15.64
CA ASN A 26 -1.73 12.05 14.61
C ASN A 26 -0.37 11.38 14.90
N PRO A 27 0.16 11.34 16.14
CA PRO A 27 1.43 10.67 16.40
C PRO A 27 1.41 9.20 15.95
N THR A 28 0.33 8.48 16.25
CA THR A 28 0.17 7.08 15.87
C THR A 28 0.05 6.88 14.36
N HIS A 29 -0.52 7.85 13.64
CA HIS A 29 -0.60 7.82 12.17
C HIS A 29 0.78 7.56 11.55
N LYS A 30 1.81 8.28 12.01
CA LYS A 30 3.17 8.15 11.47
C LYS A 30 3.72 6.75 11.70
N HIS A 31 3.57 6.20 12.91
CA HIS A 31 4.07 4.87 13.24
C HIS A 31 3.36 3.75 12.45
N ILE A 32 2.05 3.84 12.27
CA ILE A 32 1.28 2.87 11.47
C ILE A 32 1.72 2.93 10.02
N LYS A 33 1.90 4.12 9.47
CA LYS A 33 2.39 4.31 8.10
C LYS A 33 3.79 3.70 7.92
N GLU A 34 4.72 4.03 8.81
CA GLU A 34 6.08 3.49 8.80
C GLU A 34 6.08 1.96 8.92
N TYR A 35 5.21 1.42 9.75
CA TYR A 35 5.02 -0.03 9.87
C TYR A 35 4.58 -0.66 8.55
N PHE A 36 3.56 -0.12 7.87
CA PHE A 36 3.11 -0.63 6.58
C PHE A 36 4.20 -0.53 5.51
N GLU A 37 4.92 0.58 5.47
CA GLU A 37 6.02 0.79 4.52
C GLU A 37 7.18 -0.17 4.79
N LYS A 38 7.55 -0.37 6.05
CA LYS A 38 8.59 -1.32 6.47
C LYS A 38 8.23 -2.76 6.09
N LYS A 39 6.97 -3.15 6.32
CA LYS A 39 6.49 -4.52 6.08
C LYS A 39 6.01 -4.78 4.65
N GLY A 40 5.90 -3.76 3.80
CA GLY A 40 5.40 -3.87 2.42
C GLY A 40 3.92 -4.25 2.37
N ILE A 41 3.10 -3.61 3.19
CA ILE A 41 1.65 -3.79 3.24
C ILE A 41 1.00 -2.63 2.48
N ASP A 42 0.29 -2.94 1.41
CA ASP A 42 -0.44 -1.93 0.63
C ASP A 42 -1.65 -1.41 1.42
N TYR A 43 -1.81 -0.08 1.47
CA TYR A 43 -2.80 0.57 2.34
C TYR A 43 -3.36 1.86 1.76
N LYS A 44 -4.48 2.32 2.32
CA LYS A 44 -5.05 3.66 2.10
C LYS A 44 -5.58 4.27 3.40
N LEU A 45 -5.76 5.59 3.40
CA LEU A 45 -6.57 6.28 4.41
C LEU A 45 -8.05 6.05 4.13
N VAL A 46 -8.84 5.89 5.19
CA VAL A 46 -10.31 5.82 5.09
C VAL A 46 -10.88 7.13 4.54
N SER A 47 -10.35 8.26 5.01
CA SER A 47 -10.78 9.60 4.59
C SER A 47 -10.27 10.04 3.23
N ASN A 48 -9.50 9.20 2.56
CA ASN A 48 -8.94 9.49 1.24
C ASN A 48 -9.15 8.29 0.32
N ASP A 49 -9.88 8.49 -0.77
CA ASP A 49 -10.13 7.44 -1.77
C ASP A 49 -8.88 7.01 -2.53
N HIS A 50 -7.78 7.74 -2.36
CA HIS A 50 -6.53 7.40 -3.03
C HIS A 50 -5.64 6.51 -2.16
N PRO A 51 -5.15 5.39 -2.69
CA PRO A 51 -4.17 4.56 -2.01
C PRO A 51 -2.84 5.30 -1.84
N HIS A 52 -2.01 4.87 -0.88
CA HIS A 52 -0.68 5.44 -0.66
C HIS A 52 0.18 5.43 -1.93
N VAL A 53 0.11 4.35 -2.69
CA VAL A 53 0.69 4.24 -4.03
C VAL A 53 -0.43 3.93 -5.02
N SER A 54 -0.54 4.71 -6.09
CA SER A 54 -1.58 4.48 -7.09
C SER A 54 -1.39 3.13 -7.81
N ARG A 55 -2.48 2.50 -8.21
CA ARG A 55 -2.47 1.24 -8.98
C ARG A 55 -1.63 1.36 -10.26
N LYS A 56 -1.66 2.53 -10.88
CA LYS A 56 -0.86 2.84 -12.07
C LYS A 56 0.65 2.71 -11.80
N HIS A 57 1.13 3.16 -10.63
CA HIS A 57 2.54 3.05 -10.27
C HIS A 57 2.99 1.59 -10.11
N PHE A 58 2.15 0.74 -9.52
CA PHE A 58 2.42 -0.70 -9.45
C PHE A 58 2.48 -1.33 -10.83
N ARG A 59 1.49 -1.04 -11.70
CA ARG A 59 1.50 -1.55 -13.09
C ARG A 59 2.74 -1.12 -13.85
N CYS A 60 3.12 0.14 -13.73
CA CYS A 60 4.31 0.66 -14.39
C CYS A 60 5.60 -0.03 -13.92
N PHE A 61 5.70 -0.29 -12.62
CA PHE A 61 6.86 -1.02 -12.10
C PHE A 61 6.90 -2.48 -12.59
N LYS A 62 5.75 -3.17 -12.60
CA LYS A 62 5.63 -4.52 -13.19
C LYS A 62 6.00 -4.53 -14.67
N THR A 63 5.49 -3.57 -15.45
CA THR A 63 5.82 -3.42 -16.86
C THR A 63 7.33 -3.22 -17.05
N TRP A 64 7.96 -2.40 -16.21
CA TRP A 64 9.42 -2.24 -16.25
C TRP A 64 10.17 -3.54 -15.99
N GLN A 65 9.74 -4.33 -15.02
CA GLN A 65 10.36 -5.63 -14.74
C GLN A 65 10.22 -6.59 -15.94
N ASN A 66 9.04 -6.67 -16.53
CA ASN A 66 8.79 -7.48 -17.72
C ASN A 66 9.60 -6.97 -18.92
N PHE A 67 9.70 -5.66 -19.08
CA PHE A 67 10.43 -5.02 -20.18
C PHE A 67 11.89 -5.41 -20.25
N LYS A 68 12.53 -5.66 -19.11
CA LYS A 68 13.92 -6.12 -19.05
C LYS A 68 14.08 -7.59 -19.44
N ASN A 69 13.11 -8.41 -19.15
CA ASN A 69 13.27 -9.85 -19.14
C ASN A 69 12.40 -10.55 -20.20
N ASP A 70 11.37 -9.86 -20.75
CA ASP A 70 10.34 -10.53 -21.49
C ASP A 70 9.60 -9.59 -22.47
N LYS A 71 8.43 -10.02 -22.91
CA LYS A 71 7.53 -9.27 -23.78
C LYS A 71 6.54 -8.43 -22.99
N VAL A 72 6.17 -7.29 -23.55
CA VAL A 72 5.16 -6.38 -23.00
C VAL A 72 4.08 -6.08 -24.05
N SER A 73 2.84 -6.02 -23.62
CA SER A 73 1.72 -5.66 -24.50
C SER A 73 1.72 -4.15 -24.78
N ARG A 74 1.08 -3.77 -25.89
CA ARG A 74 0.85 -2.35 -26.21
C ARG A 74 0.22 -1.60 -25.03
N ARG A 75 -0.77 -2.21 -24.35
CA ARG A 75 -1.44 -1.60 -23.19
C ARG A 75 -0.45 -1.33 -22.06
N GLN A 76 0.42 -2.27 -21.75
CA GLN A 76 1.46 -2.09 -20.73
C GLN A 76 2.43 -0.96 -21.10
N ILE A 77 2.83 -0.87 -22.38
CA ILE A 77 3.67 0.24 -22.87
C ILE A 77 2.96 1.58 -22.67
N MET A 78 1.66 1.65 -22.99
CA MET A 78 0.87 2.87 -22.81
C MET A 78 0.68 3.25 -21.34
N ASP A 79 0.54 2.31 -20.44
CA ASP A 79 0.47 2.54 -18.99
C ASP A 79 1.81 3.03 -18.42
N TYR A 80 2.89 2.55 -18.99
CA TYR A 80 4.26 2.90 -18.60
C TYR A 80 4.68 4.30 -19.07
N TRP A 81 4.24 4.70 -20.27
CA TRP A 81 4.56 5.98 -20.89
C TRP A 81 4.36 7.22 -19.99
N PRO A 82 3.23 7.39 -19.29
CA PRO A 82 2.99 8.60 -18.53
C PRO A 82 3.92 8.80 -17.33
N LEU A 83 4.54 7.74 -16.82
CA LEU A 83 5.52 7.84 -15.72
C LEU A 83 6.93 8.13 -16.22
N MET A 84 7.21 7.73 -17.45
CA MET A 84 8.43 8.10 -18.15
C MET A 84 8.37 9.56 -18.61
N GLY A 85 7.16 10.09 -18.73
CA GLY A 85 6.87 11.45 -19.13
C GLY A 85 7.52 11.85 -20.45
N LYS A 86 7.83 13.11 -20.60
CA LYS A 86 8.56 13.65 -21.76
C LYS A 86 10.07 13.30 -21.73
N SER A 87 10.46 12.29 -20.96
CA SER A 87 11.86 11.88 -20.89
C SER A 87 12.29 11.30 -22.22
N VAL A 88 13.22 11.96 -22.84
CA VAL A 88 13.97 11.47 -23.98
C VAL A 88 14.93 10.32 -23.62
N LYS A 89 14.89 9.78 -22.40
CA LYS A 89 15.80 8.72 -21.94
C LYS A 89 15.42 7.33 -22.42
N VAL A 90 14.13 7.08 -22.66
CA VAL A 90 13.64 5.76 -23.04
C VAL A 90 12.93 5.78 -24.38
N TYR A 91 12.10 6.79 -24.61
CA TYR A 91 11.31 6.92 -25.82
C TYR A 91 11.83 8.02 -26.74
N ARG A 92 11.73 7.79 -28.05
CA ARG A 92 11.98 8.87 -29.02
C ARG A 92 10.85 9.90 -28.98
N LYS A 93 11.21 11.16 -29.25
CA LYS A 93 10.24 12.23 -29.36
C LYS A 93 9.22 11.89 -30.48
N GLY A 94 7.93 11.98 -30.17
CA GLY A 94 6.87 11.69 -31.14
C GLY A 94 6.45 10.23 -31.26
N SER A 95 7.14 9.29 -30.60
CA SER A 95 6.82 7.86 -30.70
C SER A 95 5.47 7.47 -30.07
N ILE A 96 4.87 8.33 -29.26
CA ILE A 96 3.61 7.99 -28.57
C ILE A 96 2.46 7.67 -29.54
N ASP A 97 2.36 8.39 -30.64
CA ASP A 97 1.28 8.15 -31.61
C ASP A 97 1.52 6.87 -32.41
N HIS A 98 2.78 6.55 -32.70
CA HIS A 98 3.14 5.26 -33.28
C HIS A 98 2.87 4.11 -32.30
N ILE A 99 3.14 4.28 -31.01
CA ILE A 99 2.82 3.27 -29.98
C ILE A 99 1.30 3.04 -29.92
N LYS A 100 0.50 4.10 -30.00
CA LYS A 100 -0.97 3.98 -30.05
C LYS A 100 -1.45 3.18 -31.28
N SER A 101 -0.77 3.31 -32.41
CA SER A 101 -1.11 2.62 -33.66
C SER A 101 -0.57 1.19 -33.75
N LEU A 102 0.26 0.75 -32.78
CA LEU A 102 0.75 -0.64 -32.77
C LEU A 102 -0.40 -1.64 -32.72
N ILE A 103 -0.21 -2.76 -33.40
CA ILE A 103 -1.11 -3.91 -33.30
C ILE A 103 -1.13 -4.41 -31.86
N ASP A 104 -2.27 -4.89 -31.39
CA ASP A 104 -2.40 -5.41 -30.02
C ASP A 104 -1.79 -6.81 -29.91
N LYS A 105 -0.48 -6.85 -29.77
CA LYS A 105 0.35 -8.03 -29.51
C LYS A 105 1.39 -7.73 -28.44
N GLU A 106 2.16 -8.71 -28.07
CA GLU A 106 3.31 -8.54 -27.19
C GLU A 106 4.58 -8.18 -27.99
N TYR A 107 5.36 -7.27 -27.44
CA TYR A 107 6.60 -6.74 -28.01
C TYR A 107 7.75 -6.95 -27.03
N ASN A 108 8.91 -7.35 -27.52
CA ASN A 108 10.12 -7.28 -26.74
C ASN A 108 10.85 -5.92 -26.94
N ILE A 109 11.79 -5.61 -26.05
CA ILE A 109 12.49 -4.33 -26.09
C ILE A 109 13.30 -4.16 -27.40
N ASN A 110 13.79 -5.26 -28.00
CA ASN A 110 14.57 -5.19 -29.24
C ASN A 110 13.68 -4.80 -30.41
N GLU A 111 12.50 -5.43 -30.54
CA GLU A 111 11.52 -5.07 -31.58
C GLU A 111 11.17 -3.58 -31.52
N LEU A 112 10.95 -3.04 -30.31
CA LEU A 112 10.60 -1.63 -30.13
C LEU A 112 11.77 -0.68 -30.45
N ILE A 113 13.01 -1.13 -30.23
CA ILE A 113 14.22 -0.38 -30.63
C ILE A 113 14.37 -0.39 -32.16
N GLU A 114 14.19 -1.54 -32.80
CA GLU A 114 14.24 -1.68 -34.27
C GLU A 114 13.17 -0.82 -34.94
N MET A 115 11.96 -0.79 -34.36
CA MET A 115 10.88 0.10 -34.77
C MET A 115 11.14 1.58 -34.45
N GLN A 116 12.27 1.91 -33.85
CA GLN A 116 12.69 3.25 -33.45
C GLN A 116 11.74 3.94 -32.45
N LEU A 117 10.97 3.18 -31.72
CA LEU A 117 10.03 3.69 -30.70
C LEU A 117 10.72 3.92 -29.35
N ILE A 118 11.76 3.13 -29.06
CA ILE A 118 12.55 3.17 -27.83
C ILE A 118 14.02 3.41 -28.18
N LEU A 119 14.70 4.10 -27.29
CA LEU A 119 16.14 4.34 -27.42
C LEU A 119 16.94 3.08 -27.03
N PRO A 120 18.02 2.75 -27.74
CA PRO A 120 18.89 1.63 -27.40
C PRO A 120 19.42 1.66 -25.96
N GLU A 121 19.68 2.85 -25.45
CA GLU A 121 20.16 3.11 -24.09
C GLU A 121 19.19 2.62 -23.01
N ALA A 122 17.90 2.45 -23.33
CA ALA A 122 16.91 1.93 -22.41
C ALA A 122 17.24 0.53 -21.87
N LYS A 123 18.04 -0.26 -22.61
CA LYS A 123 18.54 -1.57 -22.15
C LYS A 123 19.56 -1.45 -21.01
N ASN A 124 20.26 -0.34 -20.94
CA ASN A 124 21.38 -0.14 -20.02
C ASN A 124 20.95 0.28 -18.63
N PHE A 125 19.71 0.76 -18.46
CA PHE A 125 19.22 1.18 -17.15
C PHE A 125 19.09 -0.01 -16.19
N GLN A 126 19.78 0.08 -15.07
CA GLN A 126 19.82 -0.98 -14.06
C GLN A 126 18.66 -0.88 -13.08
N SER A 127 18.15 0.32 -12.84
CA SER A 127 17.08 0.53 -11.89
C SER A 127 15.93 1.36 -12.47
N PHE A 128 14.73 1.11 -11.97
CA PHE A 128 13.54 1.88 -12.31
C PHE A 128 13.66 3.37 -11.96
N SER A 129 14.45 3.70 -10.93
CA SER A 129 14.68 5.08 -10.49
C SER A 129 15.48 5.92 -11.51
N GLU A 130 16.26 5.28 -12.36
CA GLU A 130 17.05 5.99 -13.39
C GLU A 130 16.18 6.55 -14.51
N ILE A 131 15.01 5.94 -14.72
CA ILE A 131 14.12 6.26 -15.82
C ILE A 131 12.88 7.04 -15.40
N VAL A 132 12.50 6.98 -14.11
CA VAL A 132 11.32 7.68 -13.59
C VAL A 132 11.60 9.16 -13.46
N ILE A 133 10.71 9.98 -14.05
CA ILE A 133 10.77 11.44 -13.98
C ILE A 133 10.04 11.98 -12.77
N ASN A 134 8.97 11.30 -12.36
CA ASN A 134 8.20 11.74 -11.20
C ASN A 134 9.03 11.55 -9.92
N LYS A 135 9.59 12.64 -9.44
CA LYS A 135 10.42 12.67 -8.23
C LYS A 135 9.67 12.16 -6.99
N ASP A 136 8.34 12.31 -6.94
CA ASP A 136 7.52 11.82 -5.82
C ASP A 136 7.36 10.29 -5.82
N LEU A 137 7.64 9.63 -6.94
CA LEU A 137 7.62 8.18 -7.04
C LEU A 137 8.91 7.53 -6.57
N ILE A 138 10.04 8.20 -6.73
CA ILE A 138 11.36 7.64 -6.40
C ILE A 138 11.42 7.13 -4.95
N PRO A 139 11.02 7.90 -3.92
CA PRO A 139 11.04 7.42 -2.54
C PRO A 139 10.07 6.27 -2.27
N LYS A 140 9.07 6.06 -3.13
CA LYS A 140 8.07 4.98 -2.99
C LYS A 140 8.51 3.67 -3.64
N ILE A 141 9.56 3.67 -4.47
CA ILE A 141 10.04 2.46 -5.16
C ILE A 141 10.39 1.31 -4.21
N PRO A 142 11.10 1.52 -3.10
CA PRO A 142 11.38 0.45 -2.14
C PRO A 142 10.10 -0.18 -1.56
N PHE A 143 9.09 0.63 -1.29
CA PHE A 143 7.79 0.16 -0.84
C PHE A 143 7.07 -0.66 -1.91
N ILE A 144 7.01 -0.18 -3.16
CA ILE A 144 6.44 -0.90 -4.30
C ILE A 144 7.06 -2.30 -4.43
N LYS A 145 8.40 -2.38 -4.39
CA LYS A 145 9.12 -3.66 -4.45
C LYS A 145 8.69 -4.62 -3.35
N LYS A 146 8.58 -4.13 -2.11
CA LYS A 146 8.16 -4.96 -0.97
C LYS A 146 6.72 -5.46 -1.09
N VAL A 147 5.78 -4.59 -1.51
CA VAL A 147 4.37 -4.96 -1.71
C VAL A 147 4.26 -6.06 -2.77
N LEU A 148 4.95 -5.92 -3.89
CA LEU A 148 4.96 -6.91 -4.95
C LEU A 148 5.63 -8.23 -4.51
N ALA A 149 6.74 -8.15 -3.78
CA ALA A 149 7.42 -9.32 -3.23
C ALA A 149 6.55 -10.08 -2.21
N ASN A 150 5.64 -9.40 -1.53
CA ASN A 150 4.65 -10.02 -0.65
C ASN A 150 3.46 -10.65 -1.40
N GLY A 151 3.40 -10.56 -2.74
CA GLY A 151 2.31 -11.13 -3.55
C GLY A 151 0.96 -10.42 -3.38
N MET A 152 0.92 -9.19 -2.86
CA MET A 152 -0.34 -8.47 -2.68
C MET A 152 -0.99 -8.14 -4.04
N ASP A 153 -2.32 -8.27 -4.09
CA ASP A 153 -3.10 -7.85 -5.27
C ASP A 153 -3.08 -6.31 -5.39
N THR A 154 -2.29 -5.84 -6.35
CA THR A 154 -2.11 -4.41 -6.60
C THR A 154 -3.04 -3.87 -7.71
N GLU A 155 -3.92 -4.67 -8.26
CA GLU A 155 -4.94 -4.22 -9.23
C GLU A 155 -6.19 -3.71 -8.51
N LYS A 156 -6.53 -4.31 -7.38
CA LYS A 156 -7.65 -3.89 -6.54
C LYS A 156 -7.25 -2.80 -5.55
N MET A 157 -8.24 -2.14 -4.99
CA MET A 157 -8.03 -1.18 -3.89
C MET A 157 -7.48 -1.89 -2.66
N PRO A 158 -6.62 -1.22 -1.85
CA PRO A 158 -6.05 -1.83 -0.66
C PRO A 158 -7.11 -2.32 0.32
N ARG A 159 -6.96 -3.54 0.78
CA ARG A 159 -7.82 -4.13 1.82
C ARG A 159 -7.48 -3.60 3.22
N VAL A 160 -6.26 -3.11 3.38
CA VAL A 160 -5.82 -2.48 4.62
C VAL A 160 -6.09 -0.99 4.56
N GLN A 161 -6.81 -0.50 5.55
CA GLN A 161 -7.14 0.90 5.69
C GLN A 161 -6.78 1.38 7.09
N HIS A 162 -6.48 2.66 7.21
CA HIS A 162 -6.28 3.25 8.53
C HIS A 162 -6.82 4.68 8.59
N ASP A 163 -7.29 5.09 9.76
CA ASP A 163 -7.62 6.48 10.07
C ASP A 163 -7.95 6.63 11.56
N THR A 164 -8.23 7.87 11.98
CA THR A 164 -8.69 8.15 13.33
C THR A 164 -10.07 7.58 13.59
N ILE A 165 -10.37 7.26 14.86
CA ILE A 165 -11.66 6.67 15.25
C ILE A 165 -12.84 7.52 14.81
N HIS A 166 -12.72 8.84 14.83
CA HIS A 166 -13.79 9.74 14.39
C HIS A 166 -14.14 9.58 12.91
N LYS A 167 -13.15 9.36 12.06
CA LYS A 167 -13.35 9.24 10.61
C LYS A 167 -13.87 7.87 10.18
N VAL A 168 -13.71 6.85 11.00
CA VAL A 168 -14.18 5.50 10.70
C VAL A 168 -15.61 5.22 11.24
N LYS A 169 -16.23 6.21 11.86
CA LYS A 169 -17.61 6.08 12.36
C LYS A 169 -18.57 5.72 11.23
N GLY A 170 -19.38 4.69 11.45
CA GLY A 170 -20.36 4.21 10.46
C GLY A 170 -19.84 3.17 9.47
N LEU A 171 -18.53 2.96 9.40
CA LEU A 171 -17.93 1.94 8.52
C LEU A 171 -17.83 0.59 9.25
N THR A 172 -17.66 -0.48 8.47
CA THR A 172 -17.52 -1.84 9.00
C THR A 172 -16.43 -2.58 8.22
N PHE A 173 -15.59 -3.33 8.95
CA PHE A 173 -14.47 -4.11 8.42
C PHE A 173 -14.53 -5.53 8.98
N ASP A 174 -13.88 -6.47 8.32
CA ASP A 174 -13.80 -7.83 8.88
C ASP A 174 -12.96 -7.82 10.16
N ASN A 175 -11.83 -7.14 10.14
CA ASN A 175 -10.85 -7.10 11.22
C ASN A 175 -10.53 -5.66 11.62
N VAL A 176 -10.48 -5.39 12.91
CA VAL A 176 -10.16 -4.07 13.45
C VAL A 176 -9.00 -4.15 14.45
N ILE A 177 -8.01 -3.32 14.25
CA ILE A 177 -6.88 -3.14 15.16
C ILE A 177 -6.94 -1.72 15.74
N VAL A 178 -7.08 -1.64 17.05
CA VAL A 178 -7.22 -0.36 17.76
C VAL A 178 -5.94 -0.04 18.51
N ASP A 179 -5.33 1.10 18.20
CA ASP A 179 -4.22 1.61 19.01
C ASP A 179 -4.74 2.29 20.27
N LEU A 180 -4.46 1.69 21.40
CA LEU A 180 -4.83 2.19 22.72
C LEU A 180 -3.71 2.98 23.42
N SER A 181 -2.56 3.18 22.78
CA SER A 181 -1.38 3.83 23.41
C SER A 181 -1.66 5.23 23.97
N VAL A 182 -2.69 5.91 23.49
CA VAL A 182 -3.05 7.29 23.85
C VAL A 182 -4.34 7.36 24.71
N TYR A 183 -4.87 6.22 25.14
CA TYR A 183 -6.06 6.18 25.99
C TYR A 183 -5.65 6.32 27.48
N HIS A 184 -5.64 7.54 27.97
CA HIS A 184 -5.48 7.83 29.38
C HIS A 184 -6.82 7.76 30.08
N THR A 185 -6.95 6.88 31.07
CA THR A 185 -8.16 6.65 31.86
C THR A 185 -8.56 7.86 32.72
N GLU A 186 -7.68 8.83 32.88
CA GLU A 186 -7.87 10.00 33.74
C GLU A 186 -8.81 11.07 33.17
N ARG A 187 -9.29 10.91 31.92
CA ARG A 187 -10.11 11.92 31.24
C ARG A 187 -11.61 11.55 31.09
N GLY A 188 -12.17 10.83 32.06
CA GLY A 188 -13.60 10.47 32.08
C GLY A 188 -13.96 9.37 31.06
N ASP A 189 -15.24 9.34 30.66
CA ASP A 189 -15.80 8.26 29.81
C ASP A 189 -15.45 8.35 28.31
N GLU A 190 -14.91 9.48 27.86
CA GLU A 190 -14.62 9.70 26.42
C GLU A 190 -13.70 8.65 25.82
N PRO A 191 -12.59 8.27 26.44
CA PRO A 191 -11.71 7.21 25.91
C PRO A 191 -12.43 5.86 25.77
N ILE A 192 -13.32 5.53 26.71
CA ILE A 192 -14.09 4.29 26.70
C ILE A 192 -15.08 4.29 25.53
N ARG A 193 -15.79 5.40 25.31
CA ARG A 193 -16.73 5.56 24.19
C ARG A 193 -16.04 5.49 22.85
N LEU A 194 -14.83 6.08 22.73
CA LEU A 194 -14.03 6.00 21.52
C LEU A 194 -13.56 4.57 21.24
N ALA A 195 -13.04 3.87 22.26
CA ALA A 195 -12.65 2.47 22.13
C ALA A 195 -13.84 1.60 21.72
N TYR A 196 -15.01 1.76 22.36
CA TYR A 196 -16.22 1.05 21.96
C TYR A 196 -16.61 1.33 20.51
N THR A 197 -16.56 2.60 20.08
CA THR A 197 -16.81 2.98 18.69
C THR A 197 -15.87 2.28 17.73
N ALA A 198 -14.60 2.19 18.07
CA ALA A 198 -13.60 1.51 17.23
C ALA A 198 -13.87 0.00 17.14
N TYR A 199 -14.05 -0.67 18.27
CA TYR A 199 -14.29 -2.12 18.30
C TYR A 199 -15.59 -2.53 17.62
N SER A 200 -16.62 -1.71 17.73
CA SER A 200 -17.91 -1.98 17.05
C SER A 200 -17.82 -1.91 15.51
N ARG A 201 -16.66 -1.60 14.94
CA ARG A 201 -16.43 -1.62 13.48
C ARG A 201 -16.00 -2.99 12.97
N GLY A 202 -15.56 -3.90 13.84
CA GLY A 202 -15.14 -5.26 13.47
C GLY A 202 -16.30 -6.23 13.39
N ARG A 203 -16.34 -7.01 12.30
CA ARG A 203 -17.33 -8.10 12.11
C ARG A 203 -16.84 -9.45 12.63
N LYS A 204 -15.52 -9.69 12.50
CA LYS A 204 -14.91 -10.98 12.83
C LYS A 204 -14.01 -10.85 14.05
N ASP A 205 -12.88 -10.14 13.88
CA ASP A 205 -11.88 -10.02 14.92
C ASP A 205 -11.58 -8.57 15.28
N CYS A 206 -11.31 -8.36 16.56
CA CYS A 206 -10.87 -7.07 17.09
C CYS A 206 -9.66 -7.26 17.98
N TRP A 207 -8.60 -6.49 17.71
CA TRP A 207 -7.37 -6.50 18.48
C TRP A 207 -7.04 -5.11 19.01
N SER A 208 -6.28 -5.05 20.08
CA SER A 208 -5.73 -3.81 20.60
C SER A 208 -4.21 -3.84 20.59
N ILE A 209 -3.64 -2.69 20.24
CA ILE A 209 -2.22 -2.41 20.34
C ILE A 209 -2.06 -1.35 21.43
N GLY A 210 -1.06 -1.47 22.30
CA GLY A 210 -0.83 -0.47 23.32
C GLY A 210 0.50 -0.63 24.02
N THR A 211 1.01 0.46 24.57
CA THR A 211 2.18 0.46 25.43
C THR A 211 1.90 -0.26 26.75
N SER A 212 2.93 -0.81 27.32
CA SER A 212 3.09 -1.81 28.37
C SER A 212 2.39 -1.61 29.73
N SER A 213 1.38 -0.81 29.87
CA SER A 213 0.58 -0.77 31.09
C SER A 213 -0.88 -1.09 30.80
N PRO A 214 -1.32 -2.31 31.12
CA PRO A 214 -2.70 -2.68 30.97
C PRO A 214 -3.49 -2.22 32.19
N GLN A 215 -3.64 -0.95 32.39
CA GLN A 215 -4.69 -0.49 33.29
C GLN A 215 -6.04 -0.77 32.59
N LYS A 216 -6.57 -1.90 32.99
CA LYS A 216 -7.97 -2.34 32.96
C LYS A 216 -8.94 -1.44 32.19
N LEU A 217 -8.94 -1.49 30.89
CA LEU A 217 -10.18 -1.33 30.17
C LEU A 217 -10.91 -2.67 30.28
N SER A 218 -11.55 -2.91 31.41
CA SER A 218 -12.56 -3.92 31.56
C SER A 218 -13.77 -3.44 30.77
N LEU A 219 -13.74 -3.63 29.47
CA LEU A 219 -14.95 -3.60 28.66
C LEU A 219 -15.69 -4.89 29.00
N ALA A 220 -16.56 -4.82 30.01
CA ALA A 220 -17.47 -5.90 30.31
C ALA A 220 -18.20 -6.31 29.03
N GLY A 221 -17.92 -7.50 28.52
CA GLY A 221 -18.55 -8.08 27.33
C GLY A 221 -17.67 -8.32 26.10
N ILE A 222 -16.43 -7.88 26.02
CA ILE A 222 -15.55 -8.24 24.91
C ILE A 222 -14.61 -9.36 25.34
N GLN A 223 -14.97 -10.60 25.04
CA GLN A 223 -14.30 -11.81 25.56
C GLN A 223 -13.02 -12.23 24.83
N ASN A 224 -12.51 -11.51 23.84
CA ASN A 224 -11.30 -11.88 23.11
C ASN A 224 -10.26 -10.76 23.05
N ASN A 225 -9.79 -10.31 24.22
CA ASN A 225 -8.67 -9.35 24.27
C ASN A 225 -7.31 -10.05 24.13
N ARG A 226 -6.87 -10.28 22.92
CA ARG A 226 -5.45 -10.53 22.66
C ARG A 226 -4.75 -9.17 22.56
N ARG A 227 -3.93 -8.84 23.55
CA ARG A 227 -3.12 -7.63 23.57
C ARG A 227 -1.80 -7.88 22.85
N TYR A 228 -1.40 -6.86 22.08
CA TYR A 228 -0.23 -7.00 21.23
C TYR A 228 0.54 -5.67 21.14
N TYR A 229 1.84 -5.74 20.95
CA TYR A 229 2.73 -4.59 20.83
C TYR A 229 3.31 -4.55 19.42
N LEU A 230 3.43 -3.36 18.85
CA LEU A 230 4.18 -3.12 17.62
C LEU A 230 5.64 -2.85 18.01
N ASP A 231 6.53 -3.79 17.72
CA ASP A 231 7.97 -3.60 17.77
C ASP A 231 8.50 -3.14 16.41
#